data_998fb8c809b8d1e520fdbe1dcd82cce7
#
_entry.id   998fb8c809b8d1e520fdbe1dcd82cce7
#
_cell.length_a   1.000
_cell.length_b   1.000
_cell.length_c   1.000
_cell.angle_alpha   90.00
_cell.angle_beta   90.00
_cell.angle_gamma   90.00
#
_symmetry.space_group_name_H-M   'P 1'
#
loop_
_entity.id
_entity.type
_entity.pdbx_description
1 polymer ?
#
loop_
_entity_poly.entity_id
_entity_poly.type
_entity_poly.pdbx_seq_one_letter_code
_entity_poly.pdbx_strand_id
1 'polypeptide(L)'
;NGIREKQFQGDGATPEGRYRITAKRGQGQTQFYRALVLDYPNQDDRRRFVQAKKAGRIPSAKQIGGQIEIHGVENELMAQTLGCVMLENTQMAALFDRVDAGTPVTIVGALVEQNSVARALASLSLHRNEI
;
A
#
# COMPACT_ATOMS: atom_id res chain seq x y z
N ASN A 1 3.67 8.63 -5.31
CA ASN A 1 4.27 8.31 -6.55
C ASN A 1 3.38 7.90 -7.68
N GLY A 2 2.19 7.94 -7.70
CA GLY A 2 1.47 7.70 -8.92
C GLY A 2 0.04 7.35 -8.81
N ILE A 3 -0.54 7.71 -9.88
CA ILE A 3 -1.89 7.42 -10.26
C ILE A 3 -1.94 6.02 -10.91
N ARG A 4 -0.78 5.39 -11.14
CA ARG A 4 -0.70 4.10 -11.84
C ARG A 4 -0.76 2.94 -10.86
N GLU A 5 -1.55 1.96 -11.22
CA GLU A 5 -1.55 0.66 -10.55
C GLU A 5 -0.17 0.00 -10.64
N LYS A 6 0.28 -0.59 -9.54
CA LYS A 6 1.56 -1.28 -9.49
C LYS A 6 1.56 -2.51 -10.39
N GLN A 7 2.58 -2.60 -11.25
CA GLN A 7 2.73 -3.70 -12.20
C GLN A 7 3.96 -4.57 -11.94
N PHE A 8 5.07 -3.95 -11.51
CA PHE A 8 6.32 -4.67 -11.29
C PHE A 8 7.21 -3.94 -10.28
N GLN A 9 8.24 -4.63 -9.81
CA GLN A 9 9.23 -4.07 -8.91
C GLN A 9 9.95 -2.87 -9.54
N GLY A 10 10.05 -1.78 -8.80
CA GLY A 10 10.79 -0.59 -9.23
C GLY A 10 9.97 0.40 -10.03
N ASP A 11 8.68 0.17 -10.25
CA ASP A 11 7.81 1.13 -10.97
C ASP A 11 7.38 2.32 -10.11
N GLY A 12 7.72 2.33 -8.82
CA GLY A 12 7.39 3.40 -7.89
C GLY A 12 5.93 3.49 -7.48
N ALA A 13 5.10 2.57 -7.94
CA ALA A 13 3.67 2.56 -7.63
C ALA A 13 3.39 1.76 -6.36
N THR A 14 2.34 2.14 -5.64
CA THR A 14 1.79 1.36 -4.52
C THR A 14 0.76 0.39 -5.06
N PRO A 15 0.76 -0.89 -4.59
CA PRO A 15 -0.24 -1.84 -5.07
C PRO A 15 -1.63 -1.47 -4.57
N GLU A 16 -2.63 -1.76 -5.39
CA GLU A 16 -4.03 -1.65 -5.03
C GLU A 16 -4.62 -3.03 -4.79
N GLY A 17 -5.46 -3.16 -3.80
CA GLY A 17 -6.11 -4.42 -3.51
C GLY A 17 -6.31 -4.66 -2.02
N ARG A 18 -6.62 -5.91 -1.69
CA ARG A 18 -6.86 -6.35 -0.32
C ARG A 18 -5.68 -7.16 0.18
N TYR A 19 -5.09 -6.69 1.25
CA TYR A 19 -3.93 -7.29 1.87
C TYR A 19 -4.19 -7.58 3.34
N ARG A 20 -3.24 -8.23 3.98
CA ARG A 20 -3.21 -8.44 5.43
C ARG A 20 -1.85 -8.06 5.97
N ILE A 21 -1.82 -7.59 7.20
CA ILE A 21 -0.57 -7.38 7.92
C ILE A 21 0.00 -8.77 8.27
N THR A 22 1.25 -9.01 7.89
CA THR A 22 1.95 -10.26 8.17
C THR A 22 2.93 -10.15 9.33
N ALA A 23 3.45 -8.94 9.57
CA ALA A 23 4.38 -8.68 10.67
C ALA A 23 4.33 -7.22 11.10
N LYS A 24 4.61 -6.97 12.36
CA LYS A 24 4.81 -5.65 12.94
C LYS A 24 6.28 -5.50 13.32
N ARG A 25 6.90 -4.41 12.90
CA ARG A 25 8.28 -4.08 13.22
C ARG A 25 8.32 -2.80 14.03
N GLY A 26 8.74 -2.92 15.28
CA GLY A 26 8.88 -1.79 16.17
C GLY A 26 10.14 -0.99 15.94
N GLN A 27 10.34 0.03 16.76
CA GLN A 27 11.53 0.87 16.71
C GLN A 27 12.79 0.04 16.94
N GLY A 28 13.79 0.22 16.10
CA GLY A 28 15.01 -0.58 16.10
C GLY A 28 14.95 -1.87 15.27
N GLN A 29 13.77 -2.30 14.87
CA GLN A 29 13.58 -3.47 13.99
C GLN A 29 13.38 -3.10 12.52
N THR A 30 13.30 -1.82 12.23
CA THR A 30 13.14 -1.25 10.90
C THR A 30 13.91 0.06 10.81
N GLN A 31 14.33 0.41 9.60
CA GLN A 31 14.96 1.71 9.32
C GLN A 31 13.94 2.85 9.24
N PHE A 32 12.65 2.60 9.42
CA PHE A 32 11.57 3.55 9.18
C PHE A 32 10.78 3.90 10.44
N TYR A 33 11.36 3.93 11.59
CA TYR A 33 10.72 4.15 12.88
C TYR A 33 9.88 2.94 13.31
N ARG A 34 8.76 2.68 12.65
CA ARG A 34 7.88 1.49 12.80
C ARG A 34 7.33 1.11 11.45
N ALA A 35 7.05 -0.17 11.26
CA ALA A 35 6.53 -0.68 10.00
C ALA A 35 5.52 -1.80 10.21
N LEU A 36 4.53 -1.83 9.32
CA LEU A 36 3.56 -2.91 9.17
C LEU A 36 3.82 -3.57 7.82
N VAL A 37 4.22 -4.82 7.84
CA VAL A 37 4.53 -5.58 6.61
C VAL A 37 3.24 -6.15 6.04
N LEU A 38 3.01 -5.97 4.76
CA LEU A 38 1.83 -6.47 4.05
C LEU A 38 2.19 -7.73 3.25
N ASP A 39 1.17 -8.54 2.96
CA ASP A 39 1.30 -9.78 2.18
C ASP A 39 1.30 -9.57 0.66
N TYR A 40 1.77 -8.42 0.21
CA TYR A 40 2.02 -8.20 -1.22
C TYR A 40 3.26 -8.97 -1.70
N PRO A 41 3.27 -9.64 -2.86
CA PRO A 41 2.12 -9.84 -3.74
C PRO A 41 1.18 -10.95 -3.25
N ASN A 42 -0.13 -10.71 -3.35
CA ASN A 42 -1.12 -11.74 -3.09
C ASN A 42 -1.38 -12.56 -4.35
N GLN A 43 -2.32 -13.51 -4.28
CA GLN A 43 -2.65 -14.39 -5.39
C GLN A 43 -3.16 -13.63 -6.62
N ASP A 44 -3.98 -12.61 -6.41
CA ASP A 44 -4.53 -11.78 -7.49
C ASP A 44 -3.43 -10.94 -8.16
N ASP A 45 -2.50 -10.39 -7.39
CA ASP A 45 -1.34 -9.67 -7.91
C ASP A 45 -0.49 -10.57 -8.82
N ARG A 46 -0.23 -11.78 -8.37
CA ARG A 46 0.56 -12.77 -9.14
C ARG A 46 -0.13 -13.16 -10.43
N ARG A 47 -1.43 -13.36 -10.39
CA ARG A 47 -2.23 -13.71 -11.57
C ARG A 47 -2.18 -12.59 -12.61
N ARG A 48 -2.43 -11.35 -12.19
CA ARG A 48 -2.37 -10.18 -13.07
C ARG A 48 -0.98 -9.98 -13.68
N PHE A 49 0.05 -10.19 -12.88
CA PHE A 49 1.43 -10.08 -13.34
C PHE A 49 1.76 -11.11 -14.43
N VAL A 50 1.40 -12.37 -14.23
CA VAL A 50 1.60 -13.44 -15.22
C VAL A 50 0.85 -13.13 -16.52
N GLN A 51 -0.40 -12.71 -16.42
CA GLN A 51 -1.22 -12.35 -17.59
C GLN A 51 -0.63 -11.15 -18.34
N ALA A 52 -0.17 -10.13 -17.62
CA ALA A 52 0.44 -8.94 -18.22
C ALA A 52 1.76 -9.27 -18.94
N LYS A 53 2.57 -10.16 -18.37
CA LYS A 53 3.79 -10.64 -19.04
C LYS A 53 3.47 -11.40 -20.32
N LYS A 54 2.51 -12.31 -20.28
CA LYS A 54 2.07 -13.08 -21.45
C LYS A 54 1.54 -12.18 -22.55
N ALA A 55 0.87 -11.10 -22.19
CA ALA A 55 0.32 -10.12 -23.13
C ALA A 55 1.35 -9.11 -23.63
N GLY A 56 2.59 -9.17 -23.17
CA GLY A 56 3.66 -8.23 -23.55
C GLY A 56 3.55 -6.85 -22.92
N ARG A 57 2.66 -6.64 -21.94
CA ARG A 57 2.52 -5.34 -21.26
C ARG A 57 3.61 -5.08 -20.24
N ILE A 58 4.25 -6.12 -19.74
CA ILE A 58 5.36 -6.04 -18.79
C ILE A 58 6.58 -6.72 -19.45
N PRO A 59 7.75 -6.06 -19.49
CA PRO A 59 8.97 -6.67 -20.02
C PRO A 59 9.30 -7.98 -19.30
N SER A 60 9.76 -8.97 -20.05
CA SER A 60 10.02 -10.32 -19.53
C SER A 60 11.06 -10.35 -18.41
N ALA A 61 11.99 -9.40 -18.38
CA ALA A 61 13.03 -9.30 -17.35
C ALA A 61 12.53 -8.72 -16.03
N LYS A 62 11.34 -8.11 -15.99
CA LYS A 62 10.79 -7.50 -14.76
C LYS A 62 10.24 -8.55 -13.81
N GLN A 63 10.42 -8.27 -12.53
CA GLN A 63 9.91 -9.11 -11.42
C GLN A 63 8.77 -8.41 -10.71
N ILE A 64 7.89 -9.18 -10.09
CA ILE A 64 6.75 -8.63 -9.36
C ILE A 64 7.19 -7.85 -8.11
N GLY A 65 8.25 -8.30 -7.43
CA GLY A 65 8.75 -7.68 -6.22
C GLY A 65 8.03 -8.13 -4.96
N GLY A 66 8.16 -7.33 -3.92
CA GLY A 66 7.59 -7.58 -2.60
C GLY A 66 7.96 -6.46 -1.65
N GLN A 67 7.98 -6.75 -0.34
CA GLN A 67 8.39 -5.81 0.71
C GLN A 67 7.58 -4.50 0.70
N ILE A 68 6.29 -4.61 0.54
CA ILE A 68 5.39 -3.45 0.68
C ILE A 68 5.00 -3.34 2.15
N GLU A 69 5.23 -2.15 2.71
CA GLU A 69 4.99 -1.85 4.11
C GLU A 69 4.21 -0.55 4.25
N ILE A 70 3.49 -0.42 5.36
CA ILE A 70 3.05 0.87 5.89
C ILE A 70 4.10 1.26 6.94
N HIS A 71 4.77 2.38 6.78
CA HIS A 71 5.87 2.73 7.66
C HIS A 71 5.91 4.22 8.00
N GLY A 72 6.60 4.54 9.09
CA GLY A 72 6.91 5.91 9.48
C GLY A 72 8.10 6.48 8.73
N VAL A 73 8.65 7.56 9.25
CA VAL A 73 9.76 8.31 8.66
C VAL A 73 10.87 8.43 9.69
N GLU A 74 12.09 8.03 9.35
CA GLU A 74 13.22 8.17 10.23
C GLU A 74 13.96 9.49 10.01
N ASN A 75 13.88 10.05 8.80
CA ASN A 75 14.44 11.35 8.53
C ASN A 75 13.62 12.10 7.44
N GLU A 76 13.63 13.43 7.52
CA GLU A 76 12.84 14.30 6.64
C GLU A 76 13.22 14.23 5.16
N LEU A 77 14.34 13.62 4.82
CA LEU A 77 14.79 13.47 3.43
C LEU A 77 14.11 12.33 2.70
N MET A 78 13.32 11.51 3.39
CA MET A 78 12.62 10.37 2.80
C MET A 78 11.22 10.76 2.29
N ALA A 79 11.17 11.71 1.36
CA ALA A 79 9.91 12.19 0.80
C ALA A 79 9.25 11.24 -0.22
N GLN A 80 9.95 10.19 -0.67
CA GLN A 80 9.45 9.27 -1.68
C GLN A 80 9.63 7.81 -1.27
N THR A 81 8.66 6.98 -1.59
CA THR A 81 8.73 5.54 -1.41
C THR A 81 8.83 4.82 -2.74
N LEU A 82 9.33 3.57 -2.72
CA LEU A 82 9.36 2.68 -3.88
C LEU A 82 8.08 1.83 -3.98
N GLY A 83 6.98 2.31 -3.42
CA GLY A 83 5.69 1.62 -3.42
C GLY A 83 5.09 1.42 -2.03
N CYS A 84 5.82 1.69 -0.96
CA CYS A 84 5.30 1.65 0.41
C CYS A 84 4.37 2.82 0.71
N VAL A 85 3.52 2.66 1.71
CA VAL A 85 2.68 3.73 2.24
C VAL A 85 3.40 4.36 3.43
N MET A 86 3.69 5.65 3.34
CA MET A 86 4.41 6.39 4.37
C MET A 86 3.44 7.27 5.17
N LEU A 87 3.56 7.21 6.49
CA LEU A 87 2.78 8.03 7.43
C LEU A 87 3.72 8.87 8.29
N GLU A 88 3.24 9.98 8.81
CA GLU A 88 3.91 10.69 9.88
C GLU A 88 4.02 9.79 11.12
N ASN A 89 5.09 9.96 11.91
CA ASN A 89 5.38 9.06 13.02
C ASN A 89 4.29 9.05 14.09
N THR A 90 3.61 10.16 14.34
CA THR A 90 2.47 10.21 15.26
C THR A 90 1.31 9.37 14.78
N GLN A 91 0.99 9.43 13.49
CA GLN A 91 -0.05 8.62 12.86
C GLN A 91 0.37 7.14 12.80
N MET A 92 1.64 6.89 12.49
CA MET A 92 2.18 5.54 12.45
C MET A 92 2.11 4.86 13.81
N ALA A 93 2.46 5.56 14.88
CA ALA A 93 2.37 5.04 16.25
C ALA A 93 0.93 4.71 16.62
N ALA A 94 -0.02 5.58 16.31
CA ALA A 94 -1.43 5.36 16.61
C ALA A 94 -1.99 4.15 15.85
N LEU A 95 -1.65 4.01 14.57
CA LEU A 95 -2.06 2.85 13.75
C LEU A 95 -1.42 1.56 14.27
N PHE A 96 -0.12 1.60 14.54
CA PHE A 96 0.66 0.44 15.01
C PHE A 96 0.07 -0.17 16.28
N ASP A 97 -0.38 0.67 17.21
CA ASP A 97 -0.93 0.22 18.49
C ASP A 97 -2.33 -0.40 18.34
N ARG A 98 -3.05 -0.14 17.26
CA ARG A 98 -4.44 -0.57 17.05
C ARG A 98 -4.60 -1.81 16.19
N VAL A 99 -3.54 -2.26 15.53
CA VAL A 99 -3.60 -3.37 14.57
C VAL A 99 -2.62 -4.47 14.96
N ASP A 100 -2.88 -5.68 14.46
CA ASP A 100 -2.06 -6.86 14.68
C ASP A 100 -1.81 -7.61 13.37
N ALA A 101 -0.94 -8.61 13.39
CA ALA A 101 -0.80 -9.54 12.29
C ALA A 101 -2.16 -10.18 11.99
N GLY A 102 -2.52 -10.25 10.72
CA GLY A 102 -3.81 -10.72 10.26
C GLY A 102 -4.85 -9.62 10.03
N THR A 103 -4.62 -8.40 10.50
CA THR A 103 -5.53 -7.27 10.24
C THR A 103 -5.63 -7.00 8.73
N PRO A 104 -6.84 -6.94 8.16
CA PRO A 104 -7.01 -6.65 6.74
C PRO A 104 -6.70 -5.18 6.43
N VAL A 105 -6.08 -4.96 5.29
CA VAL A 105 -5.73 -3.64 4.77
C VAL A 105 -6.20 -3.55 3.33
N THR A 106 -7.03 -2.57 3.02
CA THR A 106 -7.44 -2.29 1.65
C THR A 106 -6.73 -1.04 1.16
N ILE A 107 -6.03 -1.17 0.03
CA ILE A 107 -5.36 -0.05 -0.61
C ILE A 107 -6.15 0.32 -1.85
N VAL A 108 -6.59 1.56 -1.90
CA VAL A 108 -7.30 2.15 -3.04
C VAL A 108 -6.35 3.16 -3.67
N GLY A 109 -6.31 3.20 -4.99
CA GLY A 109 -5.46 4.13 -5.72
C GLY A 109 -5.81 5.59 -5.51
N ALA A 110 -4.90 6.46 -5.89
CA ALA A 110 -5.10 7.89 -5.79
C ALA A 110 -6.30 8.33 -6.64
N LEU A 111 -7.23 9.05 -6.02
CA LEU A 111 -8.33 9.67 -6.73
C LEU A 111 -7.80 10.92 -7.44
N VAL A 112 -8.02 11.00 -8.75
CA VAL A 112 -7.40 12.01 -9.63
C VAL A 112 -8.07 13.38 -9.48
N GLU A 113 -9.34 13.44 -9.06
CA GLU A 113 -10.11 14.66 -8.93
C GLU A 113 -10.62 14.84 -7.50
N GLN A 114 -10.54 16.08 -6.99
CA GLN A 114 -11.10 16.41 -5.67
C GLN A 114 -12.58 16.03 -5.55
N ASN A 115 -13.33 16.18 -6.63
CA ASN A 115 -14.74 15.79 -6.67
C ASN A 115 -14.93 14.28 -6.48
N SER A 116 -14.00 13.47 -6.96
CA SER A 116 -14.04 12.02 -6.78
C SER A 116 -13.79 11.62 -5.33
N VAL A 117 -12.89 12.33 -4.65
CA VAL A 117 -12.65 12.13 -3.20
C VAL A 117 -13.90 12.49 -2.40
N ALA A 118 -14.50 13.63 -2.68
CA ALA A 118 -15.73 14.09 -2.01
C ALA A 118 -16.87 13.10 -2.20
N ARG A 119 -17.04 12.55 -3.41
CA ARG A 119 -18.06 11.54 -3.72
C ARG A 119 -17.81 10.24 -2.97
N ALA A 120 -16.57 9.77 -2.91
CA ALA A 120 -16.21 8.56 -2.19
C ALA A 120 -16.47 8.70 -0.69
N LEU A 121 -16.11 9.83 -0.09
CA LEU A 121 -16.36 10.12 1.31
C LEU A 121 -17.86 10.26 1.60
N ALA A 122 -18.62 10.90 0.73
CA ALA A 122 -20.07 11.02 0.85
C ALA A 122 -20.75 9.64 0.79
N SER A 123 -20.31 8.79 -0.12
CA SER A 123 -20.81 7.41 -0.24
C SER A 123 -20.57 6.59 1.03
N LEU A 124 -19.38 6.70 1.63
CA LEU A 124 -19.06 6.04 2.89
C LEU A 124 -19.91 6.56 4.07
N SER A 125 -20.18 7.86 4.09
CA SER A 125 -21.04 8.49 5.10
C SER A 125 -22.49 8.02 5.00
N LEU A 126 -23.01 7.90 3.78
CA LEU A 126 -24.38 7.40 3.55
C LEU A 126 -24.54 5.95 4.01
N HIS A 127 -23.56 5.10 3.74
CA HIS A 127 -23.59 3.69 4.18
C HIS A 127 -23.54 3.53 5.71
N ARG A 128 -22.94 4.49 6.43
CA ARG A 128 -22.92 4.48 7.90
C ARG A 128 -24.29 4.81 8.51
N ASN A 129 -25.10 5.58 7.81
CA ASN A 129 -26.41 6.00 8.32
C ASN A 129 -27.53 4.97 8.04
N GLU A 130 -27.25 3.96 7.23
CA GLU A 130 -28.20 2.88 6.91
C GLU A 130 -28.07 1.65 7.84
N ILE A 131 -27.11 1.68 8.76
CA ILE A 131 -26.90 0.65 9.77
C ILE A 131 -27.36 1.20 11.12
#